data_79eb2e5a18ba345476c2d50d8b0ad436
#
_entry.id   79eb2e5a18ba345476c2d50d8b0ad436
#
_cell.length_a   1.000
_cell.length_b   1.000
_cell.length_c   1.000
_cell.angle_alpha   90.00
_cell.angle_beta   90.00
_cell.angle_gamma   90.00
#
_symmetry.space_group_name_H-M   'P 1'
#
loop_
_entity.id
_entity.type
_entity.pdbx_description
1 polymer ?
#
loop_
_entity_poly.entity_id
_entity_poly.type
_entity_poly.pdbx_seq_one_letter_code
_entity_poly.pdbx_strand_id
1 'polypeptide(L)'
;MLTLDFPRLCLLSALVATSALGAPPEVKPTPDGTKDQTPPDQSNKAEYQPAPPVVTDHTVTLPGGKTLSYKAIAGYLLIRENKPEAEPAKEPAKENPSEQYDPSKGKPKAQIFFVAYLLNGSDDPASRPVTFAFNGGPGSSSVWLHMGGIGPRRVVLSDRGEALPPPARIIDNESTWLDKTDLVFIDPVSTGFSRPVRGEDPKQFYGYKQDLASVGDFIRIWTTRYARWSSPKFIVGESYGTTRAAGLSQYLQHRYGMYVNGIALISSVLNFQTIEFQSGNDVPYPLYLPTYAAAAWYHKRLPADLQQLPLSDVLTQAEYFASGDYLLALSHGDAITQGDADRVSRQLARFIGLDASYLKQLNLRESSDRFANDLLKDQNRSIGQYDSRFSGIRIHPGTDEDDFDPSDEAVNGPFTGAFNDYVRRELKFETDLPYETVVEVNPWTLAENKYLDVAASLKEAMSRNPYLKIWVCCGYYDLATPFYAAQSVVRGMSLDPSIRQNIQFTFYESGHMIYIERDSREKLRSDMNDFVTSALSVKPINNTDR
;
A
#
# COMPACT_ATOMS: atom_id res chain seq x y z
N MET A 1 -15.37 22.11 -6.62
CA MET A 1 -14.98 21.22 -5.49
C MET A 1 -15.65 19.89 -5.82
N LEU A 2 -14.97 19.09 -6.62
CA LEU A 2 -15.43 17.74 -6.97
C LEU A 2 -14.86 16.81 -5.88
N THR A 3 -15.74 16.36 -4.99
CA THR A 3 -15.46 15.24 -4.12
C THR A 3 -15.46 13.99 -5.00
N LEU A 4 -14.32 13.39 -5.20
CA LEU A 4 -14.21 12.08 -5.82
C LEU A 4 -14.75 11.06 -4.81
N ASP A 5 -15.93 10.53 -5.09
CA ASP A 5 -16.34 9.26 -4.51
C ASP A 5 -15.44 8.18 -5.12
N PHE A 6 -14.53 7.65 -4.33
CA PHE A 6 -13.85 6.40 -4.69
C PHE A 6 -14.92 5.32 -4.88
N PRO A 7 -14.81 4.46 -5.90
CA PRO A 7 -15.60 3.24 -5.90
C PRO A 7 -15.31 2.56 -4.56
N ARG A 8 -16.37 2.29 -3.82
CA ARG A 8 -16.32 1.74 -2.47
C ARG A 8 -15.51 0.45 -2.48
N LEU A 9 -14.27 0.54 -2.03
CA LEU A 9 -13.60 -0.63 -1.51
C LEU A 9 -14.50 -1.11 -0.37
N CYS A 10 -15.13 -2.28 -0.50
CA CYS A 10 -16.13 -2.78 0.42
C CYS A 10 -15.62 -2.75 1.86
N LEU A 11 -16.05 -1.78 2.63
CA LEU A 11 -16.00 -1.77 4.08
C LEU A 11 -17.43 -1.99 4.58
N LEU A 12 -17.73 -3.19 5.00
CA LEU A 12 -18.98 -3.52 5.67
C LEU A 12 -19.12 -2.67 6.92
N SER A 13 -20.07 -1.73 6.87
CA SER A 13 -20.57 -1.04 8.06
C SER A 13 -21.48 -2.02 8.81
N ALA A 14 -21.08 -2.46 9.98
CA ALA A 14 -21.98 -3.13 10.90
C ALA A 14 -23.09 -2.15 11.32
N LEU A 15 -24.31 -2.34 10.82
CA LEU A 15 -25.50 -1.63 11.28
C LEU A 15 -25.81 -2.10 12.71
N VAL A 16 -25.47 -1.29 13.70
CA VAL A 16 -25.98 -1.44 15.06
C VAL A 16 -27.37 -0.83 15.11
N ALA A 17 -28.39 -1.68 15.19
CA ALA A 17 -29.75 -1.27 15.46
C ALA A 17 -29.85 -0.69 16.88
N THR A 18 -29.98 0.63 17.00
CA THR A 18 -30.29 1.30 18.26
C THR A 18 -31.78 1.22 18.53
N SER A 19 -32.16 0.35 19.44
CA SER A 19 -33.49 0.37 20.07
C SER A 19 -33.64 1.63 20.93
N ALA A 20 -34.69 2.41 20.66
CA ALA A 20 -35.06 3.62 21.40
C ALA A 20 -35.42 3.27 22.85
N LEU A 21 -34.68 3.80 23.79
CA LEU A 21 -35.08 3.91 25.19
C LEU A 21 -35.32 5.39 25.53
N GLY A 22 -36.42 5.64 26.18
CA GLY A 22 -37.03 6.93 26.42
C GLY A 22 -36.15 7.92 27.22
N ALA A 23 -36.43 9.21 26.96
CA ALA A 23 -35.78 10.34 27.61
C ALA A 23 -36.21 10.47 29.09
N PRO A 24 -35.27 10.85 29.99
CA PRO A 24 -35.62 11.26 31.36
C PRO A 24 -36.12 12.73 31.40
N PRO A 25 -36.86 13.13 32.43
CA PRO A 25 -37.59 14.42 32.48
C PRO A 25 -36.67 15.62 32.74
N GLU A 26 -37.06 16.75 32.13
CA GLU A 26 -36.44 18.07 32.30
C GLU A 26 -36.47 18.57 33.75
N VAL A 27 -35.32 18.98 34.27
CA VAL A 27 -35.19 19.75 35.51
C VAL A 27 -34.91 21.21 35.15
N LYS A 28 -35.82 22.12 35.56
CA LYS A 28 -35.68 23.56 35.38
C LYS A 28 -34.57 24.12 36.31
N PRO A 29 -33.76 25.07 35.86
CA PRO A 29 -32.74 25.71 36.72
C PRO A 29 -33.36 26.85 37.52
N THR A 30 -33.03 26.90 38.82
CA THR A 30 -33.15 28.08 39.68
C THR A 30 -31.95 29.01 39.53
N PRO A 31 -32.12 30.33 39.54
CA PRO A 31 -31.02 31.26 39.44
C PRO A 31 -30.47 31.58 40.87
N ASP A 32 -29.16 31.35 41.09
CA ASP A 32 -28.49 32.10 42.14
C ASP A 32 -27.09 32.50 41.66
N GLY A 33 -26.81 33.77 41.80
CA GLY A 33 -25.61 34.39 41.35
C GLY A 33 -24.56 34.46 42.43
N THR A 34 -23.34 34.04 42.06
CA THR A 34 -22.11 34.60 42.66
C THR A 34 -21.02 34.52 41.60
N LYS A 35 -20.54 35.68 41.17
CA LYS A 35 -19.35 35.83 40.34
C LYS A 35 -18.13 35.51 41.19
N ASP A 36 -17.55 34.34 40.99
CA ASP A 36 -16.19 34.08 41.45
C ASP A 36 -15.27 34.10 40.21
N GLN A 37 -14.52 35.18 40.07
CA GLN A 37 -13.47 35.35 39.06
C GLN A 37 -12.19 34.74 39.61
N THR A 38 -12.01 33.45 39.44
CA THR A 38 -10.70 32.82 39.56
C THR A 38 -9.97 33.00 38.25
N PRO A 39 -8.74 33.56 38.21
CA PRO A 39 -7.96 33.63 36.95
C PRO A 39 -7.71 32.21 36.45
N PRO A 40 -7.67 31.99 35.13
CA PRO A 40 -7.33 30.68 34.60
C PRO A 40 -5.92 30.31 35.05
N ASP A 41 -5.85 29.20 35.76
CA ASP A 41 -4.62 28.55 36.16
C ASP A 41 -3.76 28.28 34.91
N GLN A 42 -2.71 29.08 34.73
CA GLN A 42 -1.62 28.81 33.79
C GLN A 42 -0.73 27.71 34.40
N SER A 43 -1.35 26.56 34.74
CA SER A 43 -0.57 25.38 35.02
C SER A 43 0.17 24.96 33.77
N ASN A 44 1.48 24.91 33.79
CA ASN A 44 2.40 24.34 32.83
C ASN A 44 1.81 23.03 32.29
N LYS A 45 1.11 23.08 31.13
CA LYS A 45 0.73 21.85 30.42
C LYS A 45 2.03 21.23 29.96
N ALA A 46 2.50 20.21 30.69
CA ALA A 46 3.63 19.42 30.26
C ALA A 46 3.43 19.02 28.79
N GLU A 47 4.44 19.29 27.99
CA GLU A 47 4.40 18.96 26.56
C GLU A 47 4.18 17.45 26.40
N TYR A 48 3.26 17.07 25.50
CA TYR A 48 2.98 15.66 25.23
C TYR A 48 4.26 14.94 24.77
N GLN A 49 4.61 13.87 25.45
CA GLN A 49 5.70 12.96 25.09
C GLN A 49 5.15 11.53 25.10
N PRO A 50 5.34 10.75 24.01
CA PRO A 50 4.96 9.35 24.02
C PRO A 50 5.84 8.56 25.00
N ALA A 51 5.31 7.43 25.50
CA ALA A 51 6.10 6.51 26.31
C ALA A 51 7.35 6.02 25.53
N PRO A 52 8.45 5.73 26.23
CA PRO A 52 9.63 5.14 25.59
C PRO A 52 9.26 3.85 24.85
N PRO A 53 9.90 3.56 23.69
CA PRO A 53 9.69 2.30 22.99
C PRO A 53 10.05 1.09 23.87
N VAL A 54 9.28 0.02 23.74
CA VAL A 54 9.56 -1.27 24.36
C VAL A 54 10.59 -2.02 23.52
N VAL A 55 11.60 -2.59 24.15
CA VAL A 55 12.65 -3.37 23.49
C VAL A 55 12.64 -4.79 24.04
N THR A 56 12.55 -5.77 23.16
CA THR A 56 12.56 -7.20 23.50
C THR A 56 13.57 -7.98 22.65
N ASP A 57 14.13 -9.05 23.20
CA ASP A 57 15.10 -9.91 22.51
C ASP A 57 14.41 -11.16 22.01
N HIS A 58 14.71 -11.53 20.76
CA HIS A 58 14.06 -12.63 20.06
C HIS A 58 15.04 -13.42 19.19
N THR A 59 14.56 -14.55 18.70
CA THR A 59 15.23 -15.36 17.68
C THR A 59 14.24 -15.77 16.60
N VAL A 60 14.74 -16.02 15.39
CA VAL A 60 14.01 -16.64 14.30
C VAL A 60 14.89 -17.68 13.62
N THR A 61 14.32 -18.83 13.28
CA THR A 61 15.04 -19.91 12.62
C THR A 61 14.73 -19.91 11.13
N LEU A 62 15.77 -19.81 10.31
CA LEU A 62 15.70 -19.85 8.86
C LEU A 62 15.80 -21.30 8.33
N PRO A 63 15.43 -21.55 7.05
CA PRO A 63 15.69 -22.82 6.39
C PRO A 63 17.17 -23.23 6.52
N GLY A 64 17.41 -24.51 6.76
CA GLY A 64 18.77 -25.02 7.04
C GLY A 64 19.22 -24.89 8.49
N GLY A 65 18.34 -24.45 9.40
CA GLY A 65 18.60 -24.44 10.85
C GLY A 65 19.40 -23.23 11.35
N LYS A 66 19.69 -22.25 10.50
CA LYS A 66 20.37 -21.01 10.92
C LYS A 66 19.44 -20.18 11.78
N THR A 67 19.82 -19.88 13.01
CA THR A 67 19.08 -19.02 13.93
C THR A 67 19.66 -17.60 13.90
N LEU A 68 18.78 -16.61 13.73
CA LEU A 68 19.10 -15.18 13.85
C LEU A 68 18.61 -14.69 15.21
N SER A 69 19.48 -13.99 15.94
CA SER A 69 19.13 -13.28 17.19
C SER A 69 18.94 -11.80 16.87
N TYR A 70 17.86 -11.19 17.37
CA TYR A 70 17.51 -9.80 17.06
C TYR A 70 16.80 -9.10 18.20
N LYS A 71 16.82 -7.77 18.16
CA LYS A 71 15.99 -6.92 19.02
C LYS A 71 14.75 -6.48 18.24
N ALA A 72 13.59 -6.58 18.88
CA ALA A 72 12.36 -5.94 18.42
C ALA A 72 12.13 -4.66 19.24
N ILE A 73 11.78 -3.57 18.57
CA ILE A 73 11.51 -2.27 19.15
C ILE A 73 10.12 -1.84 18.73
N ALA A 74 9.17 -1.77 19.67
CA ALA A 74 7.79 -1.34 19.41
C ALA A 74 7.51 -0.04 20.17
N GLY A 75 6.98 0.99 19.51
CA GLY A 75 6.70 2.26 20.15
C GLY A 75 6.33 3.37 19.18
N TYR A 76 6.44 4.62 19.67
CA TYR A 76 6.04 5.79 18.92
C TYR A 76 7.21 6.72 18.61
N LEU A 77 7.16 7.34 17.42
CA LEU A 77 7.89 8.56 17.13
C LEU A 77 6.91 9.73 17.02
N LEU A 78 7.29 10.86 17.65
CA LEU A 78 6.50 12.08 17.64
C LEU A 78 6.84 12.90 16.39
N ILE A 79 5.81 13.19 15.60
CA ILE A 79 5.88 14.12 14.49
C ILE A 79 5.46 15.49 15.01
N ARG A 80 6.27 16.51 14.72
CA ARG A 80 6.07 17.89 15.15
C ARG A 80 5.73 18.78 13.98
N GLU A 81 5.16 19.93 14.27
CA GLU A 81 4.90 20.95 13.26
C GLU A 81 6.22 21.35 12.58
N ASN A 82 6.25 21.17 11.25
CA ASN A 82 7.29 21.78 10.43
C ASN A 82 6.79 23.17 10.01
N LYS A 83 7.63 24.24 10.15
CA LYS A 83 7.28 25.48 9.47
C LYS A 83 7.13 25.17 7.97
N PRO A 84 6.02 25.58 7.34
CA PRO A 84 5.92 25.51 5.88
C PRO A 84 7.14 26.22 5.28
N GLU A 85 7.69 25.72 4.18
CA GLU A 85 8.51 26.57 3.30
C GLU A 85 7.68 27.80 3.02
N ALA A 86 8.20 28.98 3.36
CA ALA A 86 7.50 30.22 3.15
C ALA A 86 7.13 30.30 1.66
N GLU A 87 5.84 30.34 1.36
CA GLU A 87 5.41 30.82 0.05
C GLU A 87 6.10 32.16 -0.18
N PRO A 88 6.58 32.47 -1.40
CA PRO A 88 7.26 33.73 -1.66
C PRO A 88 6.34 34.86 -1.19
N ALA A 89 6.75 35.48 -0.08
CA ALA A 89 5.95 36.45 0.64
C ALA A 89 5.62 37.63 -0.29
N LYS A 90 4.35 37.96 -0.41
CA LYS A 90 3.89 39.14 -1.13
C LYS A 90 4.28 40.45 -0.43
N GLU A 91 4.73 40.39 0.82
CA GLU A 91 5.33 41.48 1.59
C GLU A 91 6.32 40.97 2.62
N PRO A 92 7.45 41.67 2.89
CA PRO A 92 8.43 41.25 3.88
C PRO A 92 7.86 41.45 5.30
N ALA A 93 7.42 40.35 5.95
CA ALA A 93 7.18 40.39 7.39
C ALA A 93 8.51 40.68 8.09
N LYS A 94 8.51 41.60 9.04
CA LYS A 94 9.65 41.88 9.92
C LYS A 94 9.83 40.69 10.86
N GLU A 95 10.48 39.64 10.39
CA GLU A 95 10.92 38.54 11.25
C GLU A 95 12.15 39.01 12.04
N ASN A 96 12.12 38.76 13.35
CA ASN A 96 13.24 39.02 14.23
C ASN A 96 14.36 38.00 13.88
N PRO A 97 15.54 38.39 13.44
CA PRO A 97 16.56 37.46 12.91
C PRO A 97 17.17 36.52 13.94
N SER A 98 16.75 36.60 15.20
CA SER A 98 17.40 35.90 16.31
C SER A 98 16.72 34.59 16.77
N GLU A 99 15.54 34.22 16.25
CA GLU A 99 14.94 32.93 16.57
C GLU A 99 15.23 31.91 15.46
N GLN A 100 16.33 31.20 15.62
CA GLN A 100 16.65 30.05 14.78
C GLN A 100 15.58 28.99 15.00
N TYR A 101 14.81 28.66 13.95
CA TYR A 101 13.77 27.63 13.98
C TYR A 101 14.38 26.29 14.39
N ASP A 102 13.99 25.78 15.53
CA ASP A 102 14.36 24.45 16.01
C ASP A 102 13.18 23.48 15.79
N PRO A 103 13.27 22.56 14.79
CA PRO A 103 12.20 21.59 14.53
C PRO A 103 11.88 20.69 15.71
N SER A 104 12.79 20.53 16.68
CA SER A 104 12.58 19.72 17.88
C SER A 104 11.62 20.40 18.87
N LYS A 105 11.43 21.72 18.74
CA LYS A 105 10.54 22.54 19.59
C LYS A 105 9.20 22.85 18.92
N GLY A 106 8.95 22.38 17.70
CA GLY A 106 7.66 22.50 17.04
C GLY A 106 6.55 21.79 17.82
N LYS A 107 5.31 22.32 17.74
CA LYS A 107 4.14 21.71 18.40
C LYS A 107 3.97 20.24 17.99
N PRO A 108 3.78 19.31 18.94
CA PRO A 108 3.45 17.91 18.62
C PRO A 108 2.16 17.82 17.79
N LYS A 109 2.17 17.05 16.70
CA LYS A 109 1.06 16.88 15.78
C LYS A 109 0.51 15.47 15.77
N ALA A 110 1.38 14.47 15.68
CA ALA A 110 1.00 13.07 15.68
C ALA A 110 2.07 12.20 16.30
N GLN A 111 1.65 11.05 16.82
CA GLN A 111 2.52 9.95 17.17
C GLN A 111 2.38 8.84 16.12
N ILE A 112 3.49 8.45 15.51
CA ILE A 112 3.53 7.35 14.53
C ILE A 112 4.07 6.11 15.21
N PHE A 113 3.23 5.08 15.27
CA PHE A 113 3.62 3.75 15.76
C PHE A 113 4.50 3.04 14.75
N PHE A 114 5.48 2.32 15.25
CA PHE A 114 6.36 1.49 14.45
C PHE A 114 6.80 0.25 15.20
N VAL A 115 7.15 -0.77 14.44
CA VAL A 115 7.91 -1.92 14.93
C VAL A 115 9.20 -2.04 14.12
N ALA A 116 10.34 -2.05 14.81
CA ALA A 116 11.63 -2.24 14.16
C ALA A 116 12.31 -3.53 14.65
N TYR A 117 12.99 -4.21 13.73
CA TYR A 117 13.77 -5.42 14.00
C TYR A 117 15.22 -5.19 13.62
N LEU A 118 16.09 -5.26 14.61
CA LEU A 118 17.53 -5.02 14.46
C LEU A 118 18.30 -6.31 14.75
N LEU A 119 19.05 -6.81 13.77
CA LEU A 119 19.85 -8.01 13.93
C LEU A 119 20.99 -7.77 14.93
N ASN A 120 21.16 -8.68 15.90
CA ASN A 120 22.27 -8.60 16.84
C ASN A 120 23.61 -8.93 16.20
N GLY A 121 24.69 -8.32 16.72
CA GLY A 121 26.07 -8.58 16.27
C GLY A 121 26.49 -7.83 15.01
N SER A 122 25.76 -6.81 14.60
CA SER A 122 26.16 -5.87 13.55
C SER A 122 26.52 -4.52 14.19
N ASP A 123 27.80 -4.34 14.54
CA ASP A 123 28.28 -3.14 15.25
C ASP A 123 28.55 -1.96 14.31
N ASP A 124 28.67 -2.21 13.00
CA ASP A 124 28.87 -1.16 11.98
C ASP A 124 27.59 -0.85 11.21
N PRO A 125 26.95 0.29 11.49
CA PRO A 125 25.76 0.73 10.75
C PRO A 125 25.99 0.90 9.24
N ALA A 126 27.22 1.19 8.80
CA ALA A 126 27.51 1.39 7.38
C ALA A 126 27.45 0.08 6.59
N SER A 127 27.76 -1.04 7.23
CA SER A 127 27.77 -2.36 6.58
C SER A 127 26.38 -3.00 6.50
N ARG A 128 25.40 -2.51 7.29
CA ARG A 128 24.09 -3.14 7.38
C ARG A 128 22.97 -2.25 6.85
N PRO A 129 22.20 -2.72 5.84
CA PRO A 129 21.07 -1.98 5.32
C PRO A 129 19.96 -1.80 6.34
N VAL A 130 19.12 -0.78 6.12
CA VAL A 130 17.84 -0.58 6.79
C VAL A 130 16.73 -0.44 5.75
N THR A 131 15.64 -1.17 5.94
CA THR A 131 14.45 -1.16 5.08
C THR A 131 13.26 -0.59 5.82
N PHE A 132 12.69 0.49 5.29
CA PHE A 132 11.43 1.07 5.74
C PHE A 132 10.29 0.48 4.92
N ALA A 133 9.31 -0.10 5.60
CA ALA A 133 8.21 -0.83 4.97
C ALA A 133 6.84 -0.30 5.42
N PHE A 134 5.91 -0.20 4.50
CA PHE A 134 4.54 0.22 4.74
C PHE A 134 3.58 -0.29 3.66
N ASN A 135 2.34 -0.57 4.05
CA ASN A 135 1.24 -0.85 3.14
C ASN A 135 0.59 0.43 2.63
N GLY A 136 -0.45 0.29 1.84
CA GLY A 136 -1.12 1.38 1.14
C GLY A 136 -2.47 1.78 1.71
N GLY A 137 -3.52 1.45 1.04
CA GLY A 137 -4.90 1.90 1.19
C GLY A 137 -5.21 3.02 0.19
N PRO A 138 -5.11 4.34 0.50
CA PRO A 138 -4.64 4.92 1.77
C PRO A 138 -5.49 4.53 2.98
N GLY A 139 -4.87 4.56 4.16
CA GLY A 139 -5.54 4.20 5.41
C GLY A 139 -5.22 2.79 5.92
N SER A 140 -4.27 2.07 5.30
CA SER A 140 -3.82 0.76 5.77
C SER A 140 -2.59 0.86 6.68
N SER A 141 -2.59 0.07 7.76
CA SER A 141 -1.41 -0.17 8.59
C SER A 141 -0.40 -1.05 7.86
N SER A 142 0.81 -1.19 8.39
CA SER A 142 1.86 -2.02 7.79
C SER A 142 1.74 -3.52 8.12
N VAL A 143 0.67 -3.95 8.77
CA VAL A 143 0.51 -5.31 9.30
C VAL A 143 0.63 -6.41 8.23
N TRP A 144 0.20 -6.12 7.01
CA TRP A 144 0.17 -7.10 5.92
C TRP A 144 1.58 -7.48 5.47
N LEU A 145 2.41 -6.51 5.12
CA LEU A 145 3.83 -6.75 4.83
C LEU A 145 4.56 -7.28 6.07
N HIS A 146 4.26 -6.73 7.24
CA HIS A 146 4.92 -7.06 8.50
C HIS A 146 4.73 -8.53 8.88
N MET A 147 3.47 -8.97 9.01
CA MET A 147 3.12 -10.31 9.50
C MET A 147 2.83 -11.30 8.38
N GLY A 148 2.82 -10.86 7.12
CA GLY A 148 2.55 -11.72 5.98
C GLY A 148 3.81 -12.28 5.32
N GLY A 149 4.82 -11.43 5.10
CA GLY A 149 5.93 -11.82 4.25
C GLY A 149 7.34 -11.48 4.70
N ILE A 150 7.56 -10.28 5.24
CA ILE A 150 8.95 -9.79 5.37
C ILE A 150 9.45 -9.68 6.80
N GLY A 151 8.57 -9.57 7.79
CA GLY A 151 8.95 -9.57 9.22
C GLY A 151 9.43 -10.94 9.71
N PRO A 152 10.01 -11.02 10.93
CA PRO A 152 10.55 -12.29 11.46
C PRO A 152 9.47 -13.26 11.96
N ARG A 153 8.24 -12.80 12.15
CA ARG A 153 7.08 -13.63 12.53
C ARG A 153 6.01 -13.50 11.46
N ARG A 154 5.27 -14.56 11.17
CA ARG A 154 4.17 -14.53 10.20
C ARG A 154 2.91 -15.21 10.70
N VAL A 155 1.79 -14.76 10.15
CA VAL A 155 0.48 -15.40 10.31
C VAL A 155 0.48 -16.75 9.57
N VAL A 156 -0.15 -17.75 10.17
CA VAL A 156 -0.32 -19.07 9.55
C VAL A 156 -1.58 -19.06 8.70
N LEU A 157 -1.39 -19.22 7.39
CA LEU A 157 -2.43 -19.43 6.39
C LEU A 157 -2.23 -20.79 5.72
N SER A 158 -3.17 -21.22 4.87
CA SER A 158 -2.94 -22.35 3.98
C SER A 158 -1.78 -22.06 3.00
N ASP A 159 -1.27 -23.08 2.31
CA ASP A 159 -0.24 -22.90 1.28
C ASP A 159 -0.69 -21.96 0.15
N ARG A 160 -1.99 -21.84 -0.07
CA ARG A 160 -2.60 -20.94 -1.06
C ARG A 160 -2.94 -19.55 -0.53
N GLY A 161 -2.67 -19.27 0.75
CA GLY A 161 -2.99 -17.99 1.39
C GLY A 161 -4.39 -17.89 1.97
N GLU A 162 -5.17 -18.98 2.01
CA GLU A 162 -6.53 -19.00 2.56
C GLU A 162 -6.51 -19.00 4.10
N ALA A 163 -7.54 -18.40 4.72
CA ALA A 163 -7.72 -18.44 6.15
C ALA A 163 -7.86 -19.88 6.66
N LEU A 164 -7.22 -20.18 7.78
CA LEU A 164 -7.47 -21.38 8.56
C LEU A 164 -8.55 -21.13 9.61
N PRO A 165 -9.20 -22.21 10.13
CA PRO A 165 -10.16 -22.04 11.22
C PRO A 165 -9.56 -21.27 12.40
N PRO A 166 -10.32 -20.33 13.02
CA PRO A 166 -9.86 -19.60 14.19
C PRO A 166 -9.58 -20.52 15.39
N PRO A 167 -8.68 -20.13 16.32
CA PRO A 167 -7.97 -18.84 16.37
C PRO A 167 -6.77 -18.78 15.43
N ALA A 168 -6.44 -17.55 14.97
CA ALA A 168 -5.24 -17.29 14.20
C ALA A 168 -3.97 -17.65 14.99
N ARG A 169 -2.93 -18.08 14.30
CA ARG A 169 -1.64 -18.46 14.87
C ARG A 169 -0.50 -17.74 14.17
N ILE A 170 0.61 -17.57 14.90
CA ILE A 170 1.85 -17.03 14.38
C ILE A 170 2.98 -18.05 14.53
N ILE A 171 3.92 -18.01 13.60
CA ILE A 171 5.13 -18.84 13.62
C ILE A 171 6.34 -18.00 13.20
N ASP A 172 7.52 -18.59 13.33
CA ASP A 172 8.73 -18.04 12.71
C ASP A 172 8.52 -17.89 11.21
N ASN A 173 8.98 -16.77 10.67
CA ASN A 173 8.92 -16.55 9.23
C ASN A 173 10.24 -16.98 8.58
N GLU A 174 10.20 -18.14 7.96
CA GLU A 174 11.32 -18.73 7.23
C GLU A 174 11.75 -17.86 6.02
N SER A 175 10.84 -17.00 5.55
CA SER A 175 11.08 -16.08 4.42
C SER A 175 11.41 -14.65 4.85
N THR A 176 11.70 -14.42 6.13
CA THR A 176 12.02 -13.06 6.61
C THR A 176 13.20 -12.42 5.89
N TRP A 177 13.16 -11.11 5.72
CA TRP A 177 14.26 -10.33 5.14
C TRP A 177 15.31 -9.91 6.17
N LEU A 178 15.12 -10.26 7.43
CA LEU A 178 15.97 -9.80 8.54
C LEU A 178 17.43 -10.25 8.43
N ASP A 179 17.75 -11.32 7.72
CA ASP A 179 19.15 -11.72 7.51
C ASP A 179 19.93 -10.79 6.55
N LYS A 180 19.25 -9.98 5.74
CA LYS A 180 19.84 -9.04 4.77
C LYS A 180 19.78 -7.59 5.19
N THR A 181 18.74 -7.21 5.90
CA THR A 181 18.47 -5.81 6.25
C THR A 181 17.77 -5.74 7.60
N ASP A 182 18.01 -4.68 8.37
CA ASP A 182 17.12 -4.35 9.48
C ASP A 182 15.79 -3.85 8.92
N LEU A 183 14.70 -4.09 9.64
CA LEU A 183 13.34 -3.82 9.17
C LEU A 183 12.66 -2.78 10.06
N VAL A 184 11.98 -1.84 9.46
CA VAL A 184 11.18 -0.81 10.16
C VAL A 184 9.80 -0.73 9.52
N PHE A 185 8.80 -1.25 10.20
CA PHE A 185 7.39 -1.19 9.77
C PHE A 185 6.76 0.06 10.34
N ILE A 186 6.17 0.87 9.47
CA ILE A 186 5.61 2.19 9.80
C ILE A 186 4.10 2.13 9.61
N ASP A 187 3.35 2.43 10.66
CA ASP A 187 1.92 2.67 10.52
C ASP A 187 1.69 4.17 10.25
N PRO A 188 1.25 4.58 9.05
CA PRO A 188 0.94 5.98 8.78
C PRO A 188 -0.07 6.56 9.76
N VAL A 189 -0.15 7.89 9.88
CA VAL A 189 -1.06 8.55 10.84
C VAL A 189 -2.50 8.10 10.62
N SER A 190 -3.19 7.79 11.69
CA SER A 190 -4.55 7.22 11.80
C SER A 190 -4.65 5.72 11.61
N THR A 191 -3.61 5.03 11.16
CA THR A 191 -3.59 3.57 10.98
C THR A 191 -2.88 2.87 12.15
N GLY A 192 -3.06 1.56 12.27
CA GLY A 192 -2.47 0.78 13.35
C GLY A 192 -2.73 1.39 14.72
N PHE A 193 -1.68 1.62 15.48
CA PHE A 193 -1.75 2.39 16.73
C PHE A 193 -1.38 3.88 16.56
N SER A 194 -1.08 4.34 15.36
CA SER A 194 -0.73 5.74 15.09
C SER A 194 -1.93 6.66 15.24
N ARG A 195 -1.76 7.76 15.96
CA ARG A 195 -2.85 8.72 16.21
C ARG A 195 -2.34 10.16 16.12
N PRO A 196 -3.17 11.10 15.68
CA PRO A 196 -2.93 12.53 15.95
C PRO A 196 -2.82 12.77 17.46
N VAL A 197 -2.05 13.74 17.87
CA VAL A 197 -2.00 14.19 19.28
C VAL A 197 -3.35 14.78 19.65
N ARG A 198 -3.76 14.60 20.90
CA ARG A 198 -5.07 15.11 21.39
C ARG A 198 -5.25 16.60 21.06
N GLY A 199 -6.35 16.89 20.35
CA GLY A 199 -6.70 18.24 19.90
C GLY A 199 -6.19 18.60 18.51
N GLU A 200 -5.48 17.71 17.86
CA GLU A 200 -5.09 17.86 16.45
C GLU A 200 -6.12 17.18 15.52
N ASP A 201 -6.48 17.82 14.41
CA ASP A 201 -7.40 17.27 13.43
C ASP A 201 -6.69 16.18 12.60
N PRO A 202 -7.18 14.93 12.54
CA PRO A 202 -6.58 13.88 11.70
C PRO A 202 -6.53 14.25 10.22
N LYS A 203 -7.48 15.04 9.72
CA LYS A 203 -7.56 15.44 8.31
C LYS A 203 -6.36 16.23 7.82
N GLN A 204 -5.58 16.86 8.72
CA GLN A 204 -4.33 17.52 8.33
C GLN A 204 -3.26 16.57 7.78
N PHE A 205 -3.43 15.25 7.99
CA PHE A 205 -2.54 14.20 7.48
C PHE A 205 -3.12 13.48 6.26
N TYR A 206 -4.39 13.79 5.86
CA TYR A 206 -5.08 13.11 4.77
C TYR A 206 -4.79 13.77 3.44
N GLY A 207 -4.08 13.06 2.61
CA GLY A 207 -3.69 13.48 1.28
C GLY A 207 -2.25 13.09 0.94
N TYR A 208 -1.96 12.99 -0.34
CA TYR A 208 -0.67 12.52 -0.84
C TYR A 208 0.51 13.34 -0.29
N LYS A 209 0.43 14.67 -0.34
CA LYS A 209 1.54 15.53 0.13
C LYS A 209 1.75 15.45 1.64
N GLN A 210 0.66 15.41 2.40
CA GLN A 210 0.68 15.32 3.86
C GLN A 210 1.22 13.97 4.32
N ASP A 211 0.84 12.91 3.61
CA ASP A 211 1.33 11.55 3.83
C ASP A 211 2.85 11.47 3.61
N LEU A 212 3.35 11.99 2.47
CA LEU A 212 4.80 12.06 2.20
C LEU A 212 5.54 12.85 3.28
N ALA A 213 4.99 13.97 3.74
CA ALA A 213 5.62 14.80 4.76
C ALA A 213 5.73 14.05 6.10
N SER A 214 4.63 13.43 6.57
CA SER A 214 4.60 12.73 7.85
C SER A 214 5.49 11.49 7.87
N VAL A 215 5.42 10.64 6.82
CA VAL A 215 6.25 9.44 6.72
C VAL A 215 7.71 9.78 6.43
N GLY A 216 7.98 10.81 5.63
CA GLY A 216 9.34 11.30 5.37
C GLY A 216 10.00 11.86 6.64
N ASP A 217 9.27 12.62 7.45
CA ASP A 217 9.74 13.07 8.76
C ASP A 217 10.03 11.89 9.69
N PHE A 218 9.15 10.89 9.72
CA PHE A 218 9.40 9.67 10.49
C PHE A 218 10.73 9.01 10.08
N ILE A 219 10.93 8.78 8.78
CA ILE A 219 12.15 8.13 8.25
C ILE A 219 13.39 8.92 8.67
N ARG A 220 13.39 10.25 8.52
CA ARG A 220 14.50 11.11 8.92
C ARG A 220 14.76 11.02 10.43
N ILE A 221 13.71 11.18 11.27
CA ILE A 221 13.83 11.16 12.74
C ILE A 221 14.33 9.79 13.20
N TRP A 222 13.78 8.71 12.68
CA TRP A 222 14.20 7.35 13.01
C TRP A 222 15.67 7.13 12.64
N THR A 223 16.07 7.49 11.40
CA THR A 223 17.44 7.38 10.91
C THR A 223 18.44 8.14 11.80
N THR A 224 18.05 9.33 12.26
CA THR A 224 18.87 10.14 13.16
C THR A 224 18.96 9.53 14.57
N ARG A 225 17.82 9.15 15.16
CA ARG A 225 17.73 8.64 16.53
C ARG A 225 18.46 7.32 16.71
N TYR A 226 18.42 6.45 15.69
CA TYR A 226 19.09 5.16 15.71
C TYR A 226 20.47 5.17 15.03
N ALA A 227 21.03 6.36 14.75
CA ALA A 227 22.37 6.57 14.17
C ALA A 227 22.60 5.79 12.84
N ARG A 228 21.57 5.79 11.94
CA ARG A 228 21.59 4.99 10.70
C ARG A 228 21.80 5.83 9.43
N TRP A 229 22.40 7.02 9.53
CA TRP A 229 22.68 7.86 8.36
C TRP A 229 23.65 7.21 7.37
N SER A 230 24.66 6.48 7.87
CA SER A 230 25.64 5.74 7.04
C SER A 230 25.12 4.43 6.45
N SER A 231 23.99 3.89 6.97
CA SER A 231 23.41 2.65 6.47
C SER A 231 22.88 2.79 5.04
N PRO A 232 23.08 1.78 4.17
CA PRO A 232 22.30 1.67 2.94
C PRO A 232 20.80 1.62 3.26
N LYS A 233 20.00 2.36 2.49
CA LYS A 233 18.56 2.53 2.76
C LYS A 233 17.72 1.95 1.65
N PHE A 234 16.67 1.22 2.05
CA PHE A 234 15.67 0.66 1.16
C PHE A 234 14.27 1.10 1.61
N ILE A 235 13.36 1.19 0.64
CA ILE A 235 11.93 1.44 0.89
C ILE A 235 11.15 0.30 0.25
N VAL A 236 10.17 -0.22 0.98
CA VAL A 236 9.22 -1.22 0.48
C VAL A 236 7.81 -0.68 0.65
N GLY A 237 7.09 -0.55 -0.44
CA GLY A 237 5.69 -0.18 -0.44
C GLY A 237 4.83 -1.22 -1.14
N GLU A 238 3.60 -1.39 -0.68
CA GLU A 238 2.59 -2.22 -1.33
C GLU A 238 1.36 -1.39 -1.65
N SER A 239 0.73 -1.63 -2.82
CA SER A 239 -0.48 -0.93 -3.23
C SER A 239 -0.26 0.59 -3.32
N TYR A 240 -1.13 1.42 -2.74
CA TYR A 240 -0.88 2.86 -2.56
C TYR A 240 0.48 3.14 -1.86
N GLY A 241 1.00 2.21 -1.07
CA GLY A 241 2.35 2.31 -0.51
C GLY A 241 3.44 2.40 -1.58
N THR A 242 3.21 1.92 -2.79
CA THR A 242 4.14 2.11 -3.93
C THR A 242 4.11 3.55 -4.45
N THR A 243 2.93 4.17 -4.47
CA THR A 243 2.75 5.61 -4.73
C THR A 243 3.52 6.43 -3.71
N ARG A 244 3.37 6.09 -2.42
CA ARG A 244 4.12 6.71 -1.31
C ARG A 244 5.63 6.50 -1.48
N ALA A 245 6.09 5.28 -1.77
CA ALA A 245 7.52 4.97 -1.91
C ALA A 245 8.17 5.74 -3.07
N ALA A 246 7.48 5.81 -4.22
CA ALA A 246 7.93 6.60 -5.37
C ALA A 246 8.01 8.09 -5.05
N GLY A 247 6.99 8.66 -4.41
CA GLY A 247 7.00 10.07 -3.98
C GLY A 247 8.06 10.35 -2.91
N LEU A 248 8.21 9.46 -1.92
CA LEU A 248 9.23 9.59 -0.87
C LEU A 248 10.65 9.59 -1.43
N SER A 249 10.92 8.87 -2.51
CA SER A 249 12.24 8.87 -3.12
C SER A 249 12.71 10.27 -3.53
N GLN A 250 11.83 11.05 -4.16
CA GLN A 250 12.07 12.45 -4.51
C GLN A 250 12.03 13.36 -3.27
N TYR A 251 11.02 13.20 -2.41
CA TYR A 251 10.84 14.03 -1.22
C TYR A 251 12.04 13.98 -0.27
N LEU A 252 12.55 12.78 0.02
CA LEU A 252 13.72 12.58 0.90
C LEU A 252 14.98 13.20 0.30
N GLN A 253 15.19 13.09 -1.02
CA GLN A 253 16.30 13.74 -1.72
C GLN A 253 16.23 15.26 -1.61
N HIS A 254 15.08 15.84 -1.91
CA HIS A 254 14.91 17.31 -1.95
C HIS A 254 14.93 17.92 -0.55
N ARG A 255 14.20 17.29 0.37
CA ARG A 255 13.99 17.87 1.71
C ARG A 255 15.14 17.62 2.66
N TYR A 256 15.78 16.45 2.58
CA TYR A 256 16.76 16.00 3.56
C TYR A 256 18.12 15.60 2.98
N GLY A 257 18.32 15.67 1.67
CA GLY A 257 19.52 15.13 1.03
C GLY A 257 19.71 13.64 1.28
N MET A 258 18.62 12.90 1.57
CA MET A 258 18.65 11.48 1.85
C MET A 258 18.40 10.68 0.58
N TYR A 259 19.43 9.95 0.14
CA TYR A 259 19.39 9.09 -1.03
C TYR A 259 19.19 7.63 -0.60
N VAL A 260 18.28 6.92 -1.26
CA VAL A 260 18.04 5.49 -1.02
C VAL A 260 18.73 4.64 -2.07
N ASN A 261 19.11 3.41 -1.69
CA ASN A 261 19.79 2.47 -2.57
C ASN A 261 18.83 1.68 -3.45
N GLY A 262 17.63 1.38 -2.92
CA GLY A 262 16.64 0.63 -3.66
C GLY A 262 15.21 0.83 -3.15
N ILE A 263 14.26 0.60 -4.04
CA ILE A 263 12.82 0.66 -3.75
C ILE A 263 12.17 -0.60 -4.30
N ALA A 264 11.49 -1.36 -3.45
CA ALA A 264 10.62 -2.46 -3.86
C ALA A 264 9.17 -1.98 -3.92
N LEU A 265 8.54 -2.15 -5.06
CA LEU A 265 7.17 -1.77 -5.37
C LEU A 265 6.34 -3.03 -5.54
N ILE A 266 5.64 -3.45 -4.47
CA ILE A 266 4.81 -4.66 -4.46
C ILE A 266 3.39 -4.26 -4.87
N SER A 267 2.86 -4.89 -5.91
CA SER A 267 1.50 -4.61 -6.43
C SER A 267 1.31 -3.13 -6.70
N SER A 268 2.00 -2.65 -7.73
CA SER A 268 2.35 -1.25 -7.93
C SER A 268 1.27 -0.41 -8.61
N VAL A 269 0.96 0.76 -8.03
CA VAL A 269 0.24 1.85 -8.68
C VAL A 269 1.06 3.15 -8.64
N LEU A 270 1.50 3.61 -9.81
CA LEU A 270 2.26 4.86 -9.97
C LEU A 270 1.48 5.95 -10.70
N ASN A 271 0.41 5.59 -11.42
CA ASN A 271 -0.49 6.53 -12.10
C ASN A 271 -1.94 6.04 -11.93
N PHE A 272 -2.76 6.81 -11.23
CA PHE A 272 -4.14 6.44 -10.92
C PHE A 272 -5.06 6.42 -12.15
N GLN A 273 -4.71 7.11 -13.23
CA GLN A 273 -5.45 7.01 -14.49
C GLN A 273 -5.55 5.57 -15.00
N THR A 274 -4.57 4.72 -14.66
CA THR A 274 -4.49 3.34 -15.15
C THR A 274 -5.39 2.36 -14.41
N ILE A 275 -6.00 2.78 -13.28
CA ILE A 275 -6.82 1.91 -12.42
C ILE A 275 -8.21 2.47 -12.11
N GLU A 276 -8.50 3.73 -12.45
CA GLU A 276 -9.77 4.37 -12.14
C GLU A 276 -10.74 4.27 -13.33
N PHE A 277 -11.81 3.48 -13.16
CA PHE A 277 -12.88 3.29 -14.14
C PHE A 277 -13.90 4.43 -14.06
N GLN A 278 -13.60 5.55 -14.70
CA GLN A 278 -14.46 6.74 -14.72
C GLN A 278 -14.95 7.03 -16.14
N SER A 279 -16.11 7.69 -16.25
CA SER A 279 -16.61 8.15 -17.55
C SER A 279 -15.58 9.04 -18.25
N GLY A 280 -15.24 8.71 -19.48
CA GLY A 280 -14.22 9.41 -20.27
C GLY A 280 -12.79 8.94 -20.02
N ASN A 281 -12.56 7.95 -19.16
CA ASN A 281 -11.27 7.31 -18.98
C ASN A 281 -11.32 5.86 -19.50
N ASP A 282 -10.85 5.65 -20.71
CA ASP A 282 -10.78 4.32 -21.33
C ASP A 282 -9.47 3.56 -21.03
N VAL A 283 -8.51 4.20 -20.37
CA VAL A 283 -7.16 3.63 -20.13
C VAL A 283 -7.18 2.33 -19.31
N PRO A 284 -7.99 2.18 -18.25
CA PRO A 284 -7.96 0.95 -17.44
C PRO A 284 -8.41 -0.29 -18.20
N TYR A 285 -9.44 -0.20 -19.05
CA TYR A 285 -10.06 -1.37 -19.67
C TYR A 285 -9.08 -2.30 -20.41
N PRO A 286 -8.23 -1.81 -21.32
CA PRO A 286 -7.22 -2.67 -21.95
C PRO A 286 -6.11 -3.10 -20.98
N LEU A 287 -5.81 -2.29 -19.94
CA LEU A 287 -4.74 -2.60 -18.99
C LEU A 287 -5.12 -3.70 -17.99
N TYR A 288 -6.42 -3.90 -17.73
CA TYR A 288 -6.93 -4.98 -16.89
C TYR A 288 -7.14 -6.29 -17.63
N LEU A 289 -7.28 -6.25 -18.95
CA LEU A 289 -7.61 -7.43 -19.77
C LEU A 289 -6.67 -8.64 -19.52
N PRO A 290 -5.34 -8.50 -19.47
CA PRO A 290 -4.48 -9.65 -19.17
C PRO A 290 -4.74 -10.28 -17.80
N THR A 291 -5.05 -9.49 -16.78
CA THR A 291 -5.40 -9.99 -15.45
C THR A 291 -6.77 -10.69 -15.46
N TYR A 292 -7.77 -10.16 -16.19
CA TYR A 292 -9.05 -10.85 -16.38
C TYR A 292 -8.86 -12.19 -17.08
N ALA A 293 -7.97 -12.25 -18.08
CA ALA A 293 -7.65 -13.50 -18.76
C ALA A 293 -6.98 -14.52 -17.84
N ALA A 294 -6.10 -14.06 -16.92
CA ALA A 294 -5.52 -14.91 -15.90
C ALA A 294 -6.59 -15.50 -14.98
N ALA A 295 -7.50 -14.65 -14.44
CA ALA A 295 -8.59 -15.07 -13.59
C ALA A 295 -9.53 -16.06 -14.29
N ALA A 296 -9.95 -15.77 -15.52
CA ALA A 296 -10.80 -16.64 -16.31
C ALA A 296 -10.12 -17.98 -16.63
N TRP A 297 -8.81 -17.97 -16.92
CA TRP A 297 -8.00 -19.17 -17.10
C TRP A 297 -7.97 -20.03 -15.82
N TYR A 298 -7.72 -19.43 -14.69
CA TYR A 298 -7.70 -20.12 -13.39
C TYR A 298 -9.03 -20.79 -13.08
N HIS A 299 -10.14 -20.08 -13.25
CA HIS A 299 -11.50 -20.56 -13.01
C HIS A 299 -12.09 -21.43 -14.13
N LYS A 300 -11.30 -21.78 -15.15
CA LYS A 300 -11.71 -22.66 -16.26
C LYS A 300 -12.89 -22.09 -17.08
N ARG A 301 -12.87 -20.78 -17.32
CA ARG A 301 -13.90 -20.06 -18.05
C ARG A 301 -13.54 -19.75 -19.51
N LEU A 302 -12.31 -20.04 -19.92
CA LEU A 302 -11.87 -19.81 -21.29
C LEU A 302 -12.34 -20.94 -22.24
N PRO A 303 -12.48 -20.65 -23.56
CA PRO A 303 -12.71 -21.69 -24.55
C PRO A 303 -11.52 -22.66 -24.61
N ALA A 304 -11.80 -23.90 -25.06
CA ALA A 304 -10.87 -25.02 -24.94
C ALA A 304 -9.49 -24.77 -25.57
N ASP A 305 -9.43 -24.04 -26.67
CA ASP A 305 -8.16 -23.70 -27.34
C ASP A 305 -7.26 -22.77 -26.53
N LEU A 306 -7.82 -21.82 -25.76
CA LEU A 306 -7.09 -20.98 -24.84
C LEU A 306 -6.85 -21.68 -23.49
N GLN A 307 -7.84 -22.43 -23.00
CA GLN A 307 -7.78 -23.08 -21.69
C GLN A 307 -6.67 -24.14 -21.61
N GLN A 308 -6.29 -24.74 -22.73
CA GLN A 308 -5.24 -25.76 -22.80
C GLN A 308 -3.83 -25.18 -22.90
N LEU A 309 -3.71 -23.87 -23.17
CA LEU A 309 -2.41 -23.22 -23.25
C LEU A 309 -1.81 -22.96 -21.85
N PRO A 310 -0.49 -22.89 -21.73
CA PRO A 310 0.17 -22.32 -20.56
C PRO A 310 -0.34 -20.89 -20.31
N LEU A 311 -0.42 -20.50 -19.03
CA LEU A 311 -0.88 -19.14 -18.66
C LEU A 311 -0.08 -18.05 -19.40
N SER A 312 1.25 -18.20 -19.50
CA SER A 312 2.13 -17.24 -20.22
C SER A 312 1.70 -16.96 -21.66
N ASP A 313 1.22 -18.00 -22.36
CA ASP A 313 0.82 -17.88 -23.76
C ASP A 313 -0.54 -17.19 -23.89
N VAL A 314 -1.45 -17.45 -22.93
CA VAL A 314 -2.74 -16.76 -22.82
C VAL A 314 -2.51 -15.27 -22.55
N LEU A 315 -1.64 -14.94 -21.60
CA LEU A 315 -1.31 -13.55 -21.25
C LEU A 315 -0.70 -12.81 -22.43
N THR A 316 0.24 -13.43 -23.14
CA THR A 316 0.86 -12.83 -24.35
C THR A 316 -0.19 -12.48 -25.42
N GLN A 317 -1.16 -13.38 -25.65
CA GLN A 317 -2.24 -13.12 -26.59
C GLN A 317 -3.20 -12.02 -26.09
N ALA A 318 -3.51 -12.02 -24.79
CA ALA A 318 -4.35 -10.99 -24.18
C ALA A 318 -3.69 -9.60 -24.23
N GLU A 319 -2.38 -9.50 -23.92
CA GLU A 319 -1.61 -8.24 -24.02
C GLU A 319 -1.58 -7.71 -25.47
N TYR A 320 -1.41 -8.60 -26.45
CA TYR A 320 -1.43 -8.22 -27.86
C TYR A 320 -2.79 -7.63 -28.27
N PHE A 321 -3.88 -8.31 -27.90
CA PHE A 321 -5.24 -7.83 -28.17
C PHE A 321 -5.54 -6.53 -27.39
N ALA A 322 -5.13 -6.43 -26.14
CA ALA A 322 -5.30 -5.24 -25.29
C ALA A 322 -4.65 -3.99 -25.90
N SER A 323 -3.41 -4.11 -26.38
CA SER A 323 -2.65 -2.99 -26.95
C SER A 323 -2.95 -2.69 -28.42
N GLY A 324 -3.76 -3.51 -29.06
CA GLY A 324 -4.15 -3.42 -30.47
C GLY A 324 -5.64 -3.17 -30.67
N ASP A 325 -6.34 -4.20 -31.12
CA ASP A 325 -7.75 -4.12 -31.55
C ASP A 325 -8.69 -3.60 -30.46
N TYR A 326 -8.47 -3.97 -29.18
CA TYR A 326 -9.34 -3.54 -28.10
C TYR A 326 -9.15 -2.04 -27.79
N LEU A 327 -7.92 -1.57 -27.66
CA LEU A 327 -7.63 -0.15 -27.48
C LEU A 327 -8.18 0.69 -28.64
N LEU A 328 -8.01 0.23 -29.87
CA LEU A 328 -8.53 0.91 -31.06
C LEU A 328 -10.06 0.96 -31.05
N ALA A 329 -10.73 -0.15 -30.71
CA ALA A 329 -12.19 -0.20 -30.62
C ALA A 329 -12.74 0.79 -29.58
N LEU A 330 -12.13 0.88 -28.39
CA LEU A 330 -12.51 1.84 -27.36
C LEU A 330 -12.36 3.29 -27.85
N SER A 331 -11.31 3.60 -28.62
CA SER A 331 -11.07 4.95 -29.16
C SER A 331 -12.11 5.43 -30.16
N HIS A 332 -12.86 4.50 -30.79
CA HIS A 332 -13.96 4.86 -31.68
C HIS A 332 -15.22 5.30 -30.92
N GLY A 333 -15.37 4.95 -29.64
CA GLY A 333 -16.54 5.31 -28.84
C GLY A 333 -17.86 4.97 -29.56
N ASP A 334 -18.78 5.92 -29.61
CA ASP A 334 -20.08 5.74 -30.28
C ASP A 334 -20.00 5.64 -31.81
N ALA A 335 -18.84 5.94 -32.40
CA ALA A 335 -18.61 5.83 -33.83
C ALA A 335 -18.14 4.42 -34.29
N ILE A 336 -18.00 3.47 -33.36
CA ILE A 336 -17.63 2.10 -33.67
C ILE A 336 -18.67 1.47 -34.59
N THR A 337 -18.24 0.79 -35.68
CA THR A 337 -19.19 0.09 -36.53
C THR A 337 -19.79 -1.14 -35.82
N GLN A 338 -21.03 -1.50 -36.19
CA GLN A 338 -21.68 -2.69 -35.65
C GLN A 338 -20.83 -3.96 -35.87
N GLY A 339 -20.18 -4.09 -37.03
CA GLY A 339 -19.33 -5.23 -37.35
C GLY A 339 -18.06 -5.29 -36.47
N ASP A 340 -17.44 -4.14 -36.18
CA ASP A 340 -16.28 -4.07 -35.30
C ASP A 340 -16.67 -4.34 -33.85
N ALA A 341 -17.78 -3.77 -33.38
CA ALA A 341 -18.30 -4.04 -32.04
C ALA A 341 -18.58 -5.54 -31.84
N ASP A 342 -19.18 -6.21 -32.84
CA ASP A 342 -19.44 -7.66 -32.83
C ASP A 342 -18.15 -8.49 -32.88
N ARG A 343 -17.15 -8.07 -33.62
CA ARG A 343 -15.85 -8.74 -33.72
C ARG A 343 -15.08 -8.63 -32.40
N VAL A 344 -14.97 -7.41 -31.90
CA VAL A 344 -14.18 -7.12 -30.68
C VAL A 344 -14.85 -7.70 -29.43
N SER A 345 -16.20 -7.61 -29.30
CA SER A 345 -16.91 -8.22 -28.17
C SER A 345 -16.74 -9.74 -28.12
N ARG A 346 -16.78 -10.44 -29.29
CA ARG A 346 -16.48 -11.88 -29.33
C ARG A 346 -15.04 -12.20 -28.90
N GLN A 347 -14.07 -11.39 -29.34
CA GLN A 347 -12.67 -11.63 -28.97
C GLN A 347 -12.43 -11.33 -27.48
N LEU A 348 -13.04 -10.27 -26.96
CA LEU A 348 -13.01 -9.93 -25.54
C LEU A 348 -13.61 -11.07 -24.69
N ALA A 349 -14.80 -11.54 -25.06
CA ALA A 349 -15.48 -12.68 -24.42
C ALA A 349 -14.60 -13.93 -24.30
N ARG A 350 -13.81 -14.21 -25.34
CA ARG A 350 -12.88 -15.37 -25.35
C ARG A 350 -11.80 -15.27 -24.28
N PHE A 351 -11.31 -14.05 -23.98
CA PHE A 351 -10.26 -13.84 -22.97
C PHE A 351 -10.80 -13.73 -21.55
N ILE A 352 -12.02 -13.19 -21.38
CA ILE A 352 -12.51 -12.91 -20.02
C ILE A 352 -13.63 -13.87 -19.56
N GLY A 353 -14.06 -14.79 -20.42
CA GLY A 353 -15.03 -15.82 -20.05
C GLY A 353 -16.45 -15.34 -19.81
N LEU A 354 -16.81 -14.13 -20.27
CA LEU A 354 -18.15 -13.55 -20.20
C LEU A 354 -18.86 -13.60 -21.58
N ASP A 355 -20.18 -13.35 -21.58
CA ASP A 355 -20.97 -13.37 -22.80
C ASP A 355 -20.69 -12.15 -23.71
N ALA A 356 -20.51 -12.39 -25.02
CA ALA A 356 -20.17 -11.33 -25.97
C ALA A 356 -21.31 -10.30 -26.16
N SER A 357 -22.57 -10.71 -26.05
CA SER A 357 -23.72 -9.80 -26.16
C SER A 357 -23.82 -8.89 -24.94
N TYR A 358 -23.49 -9.42 -23.76
CA TYR A 358 -23.39 -8.65 -22.52
C TYR A 358 -22.27 -7.60 -22.62
N LEU A 359 -21.07 -8.00 -23.03
CA LEU A 359 -19.94 -7.08 -23.20
C LEU A 359 -20.21 -5.97 -24.22
N LYS A 360 -20.98 -6.29 -25.26
CA LYS A 360 -21.43 -5.30 -26.23
C LYS A 360 -22.43 -4.29 -25.61
N GLN A 361 -23.34 -4.74 -24.75
CA GLN A 361 -24.27 -3.85 -24.01
C GLN A 361 -23.51 -2.88 -23.09
N LEU A 362 -22.36 -3.29 -22.58
CA LEU A 362 -21.45 -2.45 -21.80
C LEU A 362 -20.55 -1.53 -22.65
N ASN A 363 -20.79 -1.45 -23.96
CA ASN A 363 -19.91 -0.75 -24.89
C ASN A 363 -18.44 -1.19 -24.74
N LEU A 364 -18.21 -2.48 -24.53
CA LEU A 364 -16.90 -3.12 -24.32
C LEU A 364 -16.17 -2.69 -23.02
N ARG A 365 -16.85 -2.03 -22.06
CA ARG A 365 -16.25 -1.42 -20.86
C ARG A 365 -16.60 -2.20 -19.60
N GLU A 366 -15.87 -3.32 -19.39
CA GLU A 366 -15.98 -4.15 -18.19
C GLU A 366 -15.02 -3.64 -17.10
N SER A 367 -15.56 -3.21 -15.94
CA SER A 367 -14.74 -2.78 -14.81
C SER A 367 -14.31 -3.95 -13.91
N SER A 368 -13.28 -3.76 -13.08
CA SER A 368 -12.79 -4.80 -12.18
C SER A 368 -13.83 -5.28 -11.18
N ASP A 369 -14.59 -4.35 -10.59
CA ASP A 369 -15.66 -4.67 -9.62
C ASP A 369 -16.75 -5.52 -10.26
N ARG A 370 -17.18 -5.14 -11.47
CA ARG A 370 -18.18 -5.89 -12.21
C ARG A 370 -17.66 -7.26 -12.61
N PHE A 371 -16.44 -7.34 -13.15
CA PHE A 371 -15.81 -8.60 -13.51
C PHE A 371 -15.70 -9.57 -12.33
N ALA A 372 -15.33 -9.05 -11.14
CA ALA A 372 -15.24 -9.85 -9.92
C ALA A 372 -16.60 -10.45 -9.52
N ASN A 373 -17.69 -9.73 -9.78
CA ASN A 373 -19.04 -10.20 -9.53
C ASN A 373 -19.59 -11.12 -10.63
N ASP A 374 -19.20 -10.92 -11.88
CA ASP A 374 -19.84 -11.58 -13.03
C ASP A 374 -19.20 -12.92 -13.42
N LEU A 375 -17.88 -13.10 -13.20
CA LEU A 375 -17.15 -14.27 -13.69
C LEU A 375 -17.74 -15.62 -13.21
N LEU A 376 -18.18 -15.68 -11.94
CA LEU A 376 -18.75 -16.90 -11.34
C LEU A 376 -20.22 -16.72 -10.90
N LYS A 377 -20.91 -15.73 -11.46
CA LYS A 377 -22.31 -15.41 -11.10
C LYS A 377 -23.26 -16.60 -11.28
N ASP A 378 -23.05 -17.42 -12.30
CA ASP A 378 -23.82 -18.65 -12.55
C ASP A 378 -23.65 -19.72 -11.45
N GLN A 379 -22.59 -19.62 -10.63
CA GLN A 379 -22.34 -20.47 -9.47
C GLN A 379 -22.76 -19.81 -8.15
N ASN A 380 -23.39 -18.64 -8.17
CA ASN A 380 -23.66 -17.79 -7.01
C ASN A 380 -22.42 -17.45 -6.20
N ARG A 381 -21.32 -17.15 -6.89
CA ARG A 381 -20.03 -16.76 -6.29
C ARG A 381 -19.53 -15.46 -6.90
N SER A 382 -18.76 -14.71 -6.10
CA SER A 382 -17.87 -13.64 -6.52
C SER A 382 -16.42 -14.09 -6.40
N ILE A 383 -15.51 -13.44 -7.13
CA ILE A 383 -14.06 -13.63 -6.96
C ILE A 383 -13.45 -12.44 -6.21
N GLY A 384 -12.26 -12.65 -5.63
CA GLY A 384 -11.54 -11.62 -4.89
C GLY A 384 -10.94 -10.56 -5.79
N GLN A 385 -10.87 -9.32 -5.30
CA GLN A 385 -10.20 -8.23 -5.98
C GLN A 385 -8.71 -8.19 -5.69
N TYR A 386 -8.33 -8.50 -4.43
CA TYR A 386 -6.90 -8.63 -4.10
C TYR A 386 -6.29 -9.92 -4.66
N ASP A 387 -7.07 -10.98 -4.75
CA ASP A 387 -6.62 -12.21 -5.42
C ASP A 387 -7.80 -12.89 -6.10
N SER A 388 -7.88 -12.77 -7.41
CA SER A 388 -8.98 -13.29 -8.21
C SER A 388 -9.07 -14.82 -8.27
N ARG A 389 -8.14 -15.55 -7.67
CA ARG A 389 -8.22 -17.00 -7.46
C ARG A 389 -9.15 -17.37 -6.31
N PHE A 390 -9.33 -16.47 -5.32
CA PHE A 390 -10.26 -16.67 -4.22
C PHE A 390 -11.70 -16.50 -4.70
N SER A 391 -12.60 -17.28 -4.15
CA SER A 391 -14.03 -17.12 -4.45
C SER A 391 -14.88 -17.28 -3.18
N GLY A 392 -15.84 -16.38 -3.03
CA GLY A 392 -16.79 -16.33 -1.91
C GLY A 392 -18.21 -16.71 -2.31
N ILE A 393 -19.01 -17.14 -1.32
CA ILE A 393 -20.46 -17.36 -1.50
C ILE A 393 -21.14 -16.00 -1.46
N ARG A 394 -21.97 -15.68 -2.45
CA ARG A 394 -22.74 -14.43 -2.47
C ARG A 394 -23.78 -14.43 -1.36
N ILE A 395 -23.82 -13.37 -0.57
CA ILE A 395 -24.82 -13.16 0.49
C ILE A 395 -26.18 -12.88 -0.16
N HIS A 396 -26.18 -12.14 -1.30
CA HIS A 396 -27.39 -11.74 -2.03
C HIS A 396 -27.39 -12.35 -3.45
N PRO A 397 -27.66 -13.69 -3.58
CA PRO A 397 -27.67 -14.33 -4.88
C PRO A 397 -28.70 -13.72 -5.83
N GLY A 398 -28.30 -13.46 -7.09
CA GLY A 398 -29.20 -12.95 -8.12
C GLY A 398 -29.44 -11.43 -8.09
N THR A 399 -28.79 -10.69 -7.20
CA THR A 399 -28.78 -9.22 -7.20
C THR A 399 -27.47 -8.69 -7.78
N ASP A 400 -27.43 -7.39 -8.09
CA ASP A 400 -26.21 -6.67 -8.44
C ASP A 400 -25.63 -5.88 -7.23
N GLU A 401 -26.10 -6.23 -6.01
CA GLU A 401 -25.55 -5.66 -4.77
C GLU A 401 -24.14 -6.18 -4.57
N ASP A 402 -23.25 -5.28 -4.15
CA ASP A 402 -21.88 -5.63 -3.80
C ASP A 402 -21.89 -6.52 -2.56
N ASP A 403 -21.17 -7.62 -2.65
CA ASP A 403 -20.89 -8.53 -1.55
C ASP A 403 -19.54 -8.18 -0.92
N PHE A 404 -19.11 -8.98 0.04
CA PHE A 404 -17.75 -8.87 0.59
C PHE A 404 -16.70 -9.38 -0.41
N ASP A 405 -15.46 -8.87 -0.29
CA ASP A 405 -14.32 -9.40 -1.04
C ASP A 405 -13.78 -10.67 -0.36
N PRO A 406 -13.89 -11.86 -0.98
CA PRO A 406 -13.41 -13.11 -0.37
C PRO A 406 -11.90 -13.15 -0.15
N SER A 407 -11.11 -12.36 -0.88
CA SER A 407 -9.67 -12.28 -0.68
C SER A 407 -9.29 -11.38 0.51
N ASP A 408 -10.07 -10.34 0.79
CA ASP A 408 -9.92 -9.52 2.00
C ASP A 408 -10.29 -10.31 3.26
N GLU A 409 -11.43 -11.01 3.23
CA GLU A 409 -11.90 -11.83 4.36
C GLU A 409 -10.92 -12.97 4.70
N ALA A 410 -10.19 -13.49 3.71
CA ALA A 410 -9.18 -14.52 3.95
C ALA A 410 -8.00 -14.04 4.80
N VAL A 411 -7.75 -12.74 4.88
CA VAL A 411 -6.59 -12.17 5.59
C VAL A 411 -6.99 -11.29 6.77
N ASN A 412 -8.07 -10.54 6.70
CA ASN A 412 -8.44 -9.53 7.70
C ASN A 412 -8.54 -10.11 9.12
N GLY A 413 -9.38 -11.13 9.33
CA GLY A 413 -9.53 -11.77 10.63
C GLY A 413 -8.24 -12.40 11.17
N PRO A 414 -7.55 -13.25 10.39
CA PRO A 414 -6.29 -13.87 10.80
C PRO A 414 -5.21 -12.87 11.19
N PHE A 415 -4.98 -11.82 10.39
CA PHE A 415 -3.95 -10.82 10.66
C PHE A 415 -4.28 -9.96 11.87
N THR A 416 -5.54 -9.51 12.00
CA THR A 416 -6.00 -8.73 13.16
C THR A 416 -5.82 -9.51 14.46
N GLY A 417 -6.29 -10.77 14.49
CA GLY A 417 -6.17 -11.62 15.68
C GLY A 417 -4.72 -11.91 16.03
N ALA A 418 -3.92 -12.33 15.05
CA ALA A 418 -2.52 -12.67 15.22
C ALA A 418 -1.68 -11.48 15.69
N PHE A 419 -1.84 -10.29 15.08
CA PHE A 419 -1.06 -9.11 15.45
C PHE A 419 -1.40 -8.61 16.85
N ASN A 420 -2.68 -8.58 17.23
CA ASN A 420 -3.08 -8.18 18.58
C ASN A 420 -2.52 -9.11 19.67
N ASP A 421 -2.41 -10.41 19.40
CA ASP A 421 -1.74 -11.35 20.31
C ASP A 421 -0.22 -11.12 20.34
N TYR A 422 0.40 -11.00 19.17
CA TYR A 422 1.84 -10.84 18.99
C TYR A 422 2.39 -9.58 19.68
N VAL A 423 1.77 -8.43 19.41
CA VAL A 423 2.23 -7.14 19.92
C VAL A 423 2.21 -7.08 21.46
N ARG A 424 1.24 -7.75 22.09
CA ARG A 424 1.12 -7.80 23.57
C ARG A 424 1.99 -8.89 24.18
N ARG A 425 1.92 -10.10 23.65
CA ARG A 425 2.56 -11.26 24.29
C ARG A 425 4.05 -11.37 23.98
N GLU A 426 4.46 -11.08 22.76
CA GLU A 426 5.86 -11.20 22.36
C GLU A 426 6.58 -9.84 22.44
N LEU A 427 6.03 -8.78 21.84
CA LEU A 427 6.65 -7.45 21.85
C LEU A 427 6.45 -6.70 23.16
N LYS A 428 5.58 -7.16 24.06
CA LYS A 428 5.30 -6.54 25.37
C LYS A 428 4.83 -5.08 25.29
N PHE A 429 4.26 -4.70 24.17
CA PHE A 429 3.70 -3.38 23.98
C PHE A 429 2.23 -3.38 24.39
N GLU A 430 1.92 -2.66 25.45
CA GLU A 430 0.59 -2.60 26.07
C GLU A 430 -0.13 -1.30 25.70
N THR A 431 -1.35 -1.44 25.17
CA THR A 431 -2.26 -0.33 24.89
C THR A 431 -3.69 -0.84 24.76
N ASP A 432 -4.66 -0.03 25.21
CA ASP A 432 -6.09 -0.30 25.02
C ASP A 432 -6.63 0.27 23.70
N LEU A 433 -5.79 0.96 22.91
CA LEU A 433 -6.18 1.44 21.59
C LEU A 433 -6.50 0.26 20.67
N PRO A 434 -7.54 0.36 19.84
CA PRO A 434 -7.74 -0.60 18.76
C PRO A 434 -6.60 -0.47 17.73
N TYR A 435 -6.13 -1.61 17.24
CA TYR A 435 -5.20 -1.65 16.11
C TYR A 435 -6.00 -1.57 14.82
N GLU A 436 -5.93 -0.43 14.16
CA GLU A 436 -6.67 -0.14 12.94
C GLU A 436 -5.92 -0.72 11.74
N THR A 437 -6.31 -1.91 11.28
CA THR A 437 -5.70 -2.56 10.11
C THR A 437 -5.96 -1.76 8.84
N VAL A 438 -7.21 -1.32 8.65
CA VAL A 438 -7.66 -0.44 7.57
C VAL A 438 -8.62 0.59 8.14
N VAL A 439 -8.45 1.85 7.79
CA VAL A 439 -9.31 2.98 8.22
C VAL A 439 -9.75 3.78 7.01
N GLU A 440 -10.99 4.22 7.01
CA GLU A 440 -11.47 5.18 6.04
C GLU A 440 -10.90 6.58 6.33
N VAL A 441 -10.04 7.06 5.44
CA VAL A 441 -9.32 8.36 5.57
C VAL A 441 -9.90 9.39 4.58
N ASN A 442 -11.13 9.80 4.79
CA ASN A 442 -11.85 10.72 3.91
C ASN A 442 -11.94 12.15 4.45
N PRO A 443 -11.86 13.17 3.57
CA PRO A 443 -11.46 13.09 2.16
C PRO A 443 -9.94 12.89 2.02
N TRP A 444 -9.51 12.04 1.09
CA TRP A 444 -8.09 11.91 0.76
C TRP A 444 -7.76 12.70 -0.51
N THR A 445 -6.90 13.70 -0.40
CA THR A 445 -6.51 14.52 -1.54
C THR A 445 -5.36 13.87 -2.30
N LEU A 446 -5.64 13.33 -3.47
CA LEU A 446 -4.63 12.80 -4.40
C LEU A 446 -4.02 13.93 -5.23
N ALA A 447 -4.82 14.53 -6.10
CA ALA A 447 -4.44 15.64 -6.97
C ALA A 447 -5.71 16.44 -7.34
N GLU A 448 -5.53 17.73 -7.65
CA GLU A 448 -6.64 18.58 -8.11
C GLU A 448 -6.73 18.56 -9.63
N ASN A 449 -7.94 18.33 -10.17
CA ASN A 449 -8.27 18.36 -11.61
C ASN A 449 -7.39 17.45 -12.49
N LYS A 450 -6.80 16.41 -11.93
CA LYS A 450 -6.01 15.40 -12.65
C LYS A 450 -5.89 14.12 -11.83
N TYR A 451 -5.53 13.02 -12.46
CA TYR A 451 -5.11 11.80 -11.76
C TYR A 451 -3.75 12.03 -11.08
N LEU A 452 -3.56 11.42 -9.91
CA LEU A 452 -2.24 11.40 -9.29
C LEU A 452 -1.30 10.54 -10.14
N ASP A 453 -0.18 11.14 -10.54
CA ASP A 453 0.92 10.47 -11.24
C ASP A 453 2.22 10.74 -10.50
N VAL A 454 2.83 9.69 -9.97
CA VAL A 454 4.10 9.72 -9.25
C VAL A 454 5.25 9.11 -10.05
N ALA A 455 4.99 8.64 -11.26
CA ALA A 455 6.02 8.16 -12.17
C ALA A 455 7.04 9.27 -12.49
N ALA A 456 6.56 10.51 -12.59
CA ALA A 456 7.42 11.67 -12.77
C ALA A 456 8.37 11.88 -11.57
N SER A 457 7.89 11.73 -10.33
CA SER A 457 8.70 11.83 -9.12
C SER A 457 9.76 10.72 -9.05
N LEU A 458 9.37 9.49 -9.41
CA LEU A 458 10.29 8.36 -9.47
C LEU A 458 11.37 8.58 -10.55
N LYS A 459 10.98 9.05 -11.75
CA LYS A 459 11.91 9.40 -12.82
C LYS A 459 12.92 10.45 -12.37
N GLU A 460 12.47 11.51 -11.70
CA GLU A 460 13.36 12.55 -11.20
C GLU A 460 14.33 12.00 -10.16
N ALA A 461 13.83 11.20 -9.19
CA ALA A 461 14.67 10.57 -8.18
C ALA A 461 15.75 9.66 -8.79
N MET A 462 15.40 8.87 -9.80
CA MET A 462 16.34 8.00 -10.53
C MET A 462 17.35 8.82 -11.35
N SER A 463 16.92 9.93 -11.95
CA SER A 463 17.81 10.80 -12.74
C SER A 463 18.82 11.51 -11.85
N ARG A 464 18.44 11.90 -10.62
CA ARG A 464 19.35 12.50 -9.63
C ARG A 464 20.22 11.46 -8.92
N ASN A 465 19.74 10.22 -8.83
CA ASN A 465 20.47 9.09 -8.26
C ASN A 465 20.51 7.93 -9.27
N PRO A 466 21.47 7.95 -10.21
CA PRO A 466 21.56 6.92 -11.24
C PRO A 466 21.94 5.53 -10.70
N TYR A 467 22.22 5.43 -9.40
CA TYR A 467 22.49 4.17 -8.69
C TYR A 467 21.24 3.56 -8.06
N LEU A 468 20.12 4.30 -8.01
CA LEU A 468 18.87 3.84 -7.44
C LEU A 468 18.32 2.64 -8.22
N LYS A 469 18.10 1.52 -7.52
CA LYS A 469 17.49 0.32 -8.09
C LYS A 469 16.00 0.26 -7.74
N ILE A 470 15.19 -0.13 -8.71
CA ILE A 470 13.74 -0.30 -8.56
C ILE A 470 13.39 -1.76 -8.86
N TRP A 471 12.66 -2.37 -7.96
CA TRP A 471 12.13 -3.72 -8.12
C TRP A 471 10.61 -3.69 -8.06
N VAL A 472 9.97 -4.05 -9.17
CA VAL A 472 8.50 -4.07 -9.31
C VAL A 472 8.03 -5.51 -9.25
N CYS A 473 7.25 -5.83 -8.22
CA CYS A 473 6.70 -7.16 -7.98
C CYS A 473 5.21 -7.17 -8.32
N CYS A 474 4.78 -8.06 -9.21
CA CYS A 474 3.43 -8.10 -9.73
C CYS A 474 2.81 -9.49 -9.59
N GLY A 475 1.60 -9.58 -9.03
CA GLY A 475 0.77 -10.77 -9.08
C GLY A 475 -0.06 -10.82 -10.37
N TYR A 476 -0.16 -11.99 -11.01
CA TYR A 476 -0.98 -12.15 -12.23
C TYR A 476 -2.48 -12.05 -11.96
N TYR A 477 -2.90 -12.31 -10.71
CA TYR A 477 -4.31 -12.39 -10.31
C TYR A 477 -4.79 -11.18 -9.49
N ASP A 478 -4.03 -10.08 -9.51
CA ASP A 478 -4.29 -8.84 -8.79
C ASP A 478 -5.24 -7.93 -9.58
N LEU A 479 -6.51 -7.85 -9.16
CA LEU A 479 -7.51 -6.95 -9.76
C LEU A 479 -7.49 -5.54 -9.15
N ALA A 480 -6.75 -5.31 -8.06
CA ALA A 480 -6.62 -3.99 -7.47
C ALA A 480 -5.57 -3.14 -8.19
N THR A 481 -4.41 -3.75 -8.52
CA THR A 481 -3.30 -3.07 -9.22
C THR A 481 -2.71 -3.99 -10.29
N PRO A 482 -3.36 -4.11 -11.47
CA PRO A 482 -3.04 -5.13 -12.46
C PRO A 482 -1.63 -4.97 -13.01
N PHE A 483 -0.93 -6.08 -13.18
CA PHE A 483 0.48 -6.11 -13.57
C PHE A 483 0.77 -5.38 -14.89
N TYR A 484 -0.15 -5.44 -15.86
CA TYR A 484 0.03 -4.82 -17.16
C TYR A 484 -0.07 -3.29 -17.09
N ALA A 485 -0.87 -2.75 -16.15
CA ALA A 485 -0.89 -1.32 -15.86
C ALA A 485 0.46 -0.84 -15.30
N ALA A 486 1.04 -1.57 -14.34
CA ALA A 486 2.37 -1.26 -13.81
C ALA A 486 3.44 -1.25 -14.92
N GLN A 487 3.44 -2.25 -15.81
CA GLN A 487 4.34 -2.30 -16.97
C GLN A 487 4.12 -1.11 -17.91
N SER A 488 2.86 -0.77 -18.20
CA SER A 488 2.50 0.33 -19.10
C SER A 488 3.03 1.68 -18.57
N VAL A 489 2.86 1.95 -17.27
CA VAL A 489 3.36 3.18 -16.66
C VAL A 489 4.89 3.27 -16.76
N VAL A 490 5.60 2.20 -16.40
CA VAL A 490 7.06 2.20 -16.44
C VAL A 490 7.60 2.34 -17.87
N ARG A 491 6.97 1.68 -18.86
CA ARG A 491 7.30 1.86 -20.29
C ARG A 491 7.10 3.31 -20.74
N GLY A 492 6.07 3.99 -20.19
CA GLY A 492 5.73 5.39 -20.50
C GLY A 492 6.63 6.43 -19.83
N MET A 493 7.47 6.08 -18.85
CA MET A 493 8.32 7.04 -18.11
C MET A 493 9.38 7.73 -18.99
N SER A 494 9.69 7.23 -20.17
CA SER A 494 10.74 7.78 -21.07
C SER A 494 12.06 8.01 -20.32
N LEU A 495 12.54 6.97 -19.66
CA LEU A 495 13.79 6.99 -18.92
C LEU A 495 14.99 6.97 -19.87
N ASP A 496 16.08 7.64 -19.47
CA ASP A 496 17.36 7.46 -20.13
C ASP A 496 17.76 5.97 -20.12
N PRO A 497 18.30 5.42 -21.22
CA PRO A 497 18.71 4.02 -21.31
C PRO A 497 19.67 3.59 -20.18
N SER A 498 20.56 4.48 -19.74
CA SER A 498 21.53 4.18 -18.68
C SER A 498 20.91 3.90 -17.31
N ILE A 499 19.74 4.46 -17.02
CA ILE A 499 19.01 4.24 -15.76
C ILE A 499 17.82 3.30 -15.90
N ARG A 500 17.28 3.11 -17.12
CA ARG A 500 16.17 2.18 -17.37
C ARG A 500 16.50 0.76 -16.93
N GLN A 501 17.73 0.30 -17.14
CA GLN A 501 18.21 -1.01 -16.70
C GLN A 501 18.19 -1.21 -15.17
N ASN A 502 17.98 -0.16 -14.39
CA ASN A 502 17.87 -0.23 -12.95
C ASN A 502 16.46 -0.62 -12.48
N ILE A 503 15.49 -0.76 -13.39
CA ILE A 503 14.15 -1.24 -13.08
C ILE A 503 14.04 -2.72 -13.48
N GLN A 504 13.71 -3.55 -12.48
CA GLN A 504 13.48 -4.98 -12.67
C GLN A 504 12.01 -5.30 -12.36
N PHE A 505 11.37 -6.10 -13.21
CA PHE A 505 10.06 -6.69 -12.97
C PHE A 505 10.21 -8.15 -12.59
N THR A 506 9.40 -8.59 -11.62
CA THR A 506 9.19 -10.00 -11.32
C THR A 506 7.70 -10.29 -11.19
N PHE A 507 7.29 -11.45 -11.69
CA PHE A 507 5.89 -11.85 -11.74
C PHE A 507 5.69 -13.11 -10.91
N TYR A 508 4.49 -13.19 -10.30
CA TYR A 508 4.14 -14.26 -9.37
C TYR A 508 2.76 -14.80 -9.71
N GLU A 509 2.59 -16.10 -9.56
CA GLU A 509 1.28 -16.76 -9.65
C GLU A 509 0.47 -16.51 -8.38
N SER A 510 0.26 -15.26 -8.04
CA SER A 510 -0.39 -14.77 -6.84
C SER A 510 -1.20 -13.52 -7.15
N GLY A 511 -1.98 -13.03 -6.19
CA GLY A 511 -2.69 -11.76 -6.25
C GLY A 511 -1.89 -10.59 -5.68
N HIS A 512 -2.59 -9.64 -5.09
CA HIS A 512 -2.09 -8.38 -4.54
C HIS A 512 -1.09 -8.58 -3.41
N MET A 513 -1.43 -9.44 -2.46
CA MET A 513 -0.57 -9.81 -1.33
C MET A 513 0.28 -11.03 -1.72
N ILE A 514 1.30 -10.81 -2.55
CA ILE A 514 2.15 -11.86 -3.16
C ILE A 514 2.65 -12.88 -2.13
N TYR A 515 2.96 -12.41 -0.93
CA TYR A 515 3.61 -13.15 0.15
C TYR A 515 2.68 -14.08 0.97
N ILE A 516 1.36 -14.05 0.78
CA ILE A 516 0.45 -14.94 1.52
C ILE A 516 0.48 -16.37 0.97
N GLU A 517 0.75 -16.54 -0.31
CA GLU A 517 0.93 -17.82 -0.98
C GLU A 517 2.37 -18.31 -0.80
N ARG A 518 2.54 -19.61 -0.44
CA ARG A 518 3.85 -20.14 -0.01
C ARG A 518 4.92 -20.04 -1.08
N ASP A 519 4.68 -20.57 -2.28
CA ASP A 519 5.70 -20.66 -3.33
C ASP A 519 6.08 -19.26 -3.84
N SER A 520 5.10 -18.34 -3.93
CA SER A 520 5.33 -16.94 -4.25
C SER A 520 6.11 -16.21 -3.16
N ARG A 521 5.86 -16.50 -1.88
CA ARG A 521 6.63 -15.94 -0.75
C ARG A 521 8.08 -16.41 -0.77
N GLU A 522 8.32 -17.69 -1.03
CA GLU A 522 9.67 -18.24 -1.14
C GLU A 522 10.43 -17.63 -2.33
N LYS A 523 9.77 -17.50 -3.48
CA LYS A 523 10.31 -16.81 -4.65
C LYS A 523 10.59 -15.33 -4.36
N LEU A 524 9.65 -14.61 -3.73
CA LEU A 524 9.83 -13.20 -3.34
C LEU A 524 11.06 -13.01 -2.44
N ARG A 525 11.28 -13.96 -1.53
CA ARG A 525 12.46 -13.98 -0.66
C ARG A 525 13.76 -14.15 -1.45
N SER A 526 13.77 -15.03 -2.45
CA SER A 526 14.93 -15.22 -3.34
C SER A 526 15.21 -13.98 -4.17
N ASP A 527 14.18 -13.44 -4.81
CA ASP A 527 14.28 -12.25 -5.66
C ASP A 527 14.74 -11.01 -4.86
N MET A 528 14.33 -10.90 -3.59
CA MET A 528 14.81 -9.85 -2.68
C MET A 528 16.32 -9.96 -2.43
N ASN A 529 16.86 -11.15 -2.26
CA ASN A 529 18.30 -11.32 -2.08
C ASN A 529 19.08 -10.78 -3.28
N ASP A 530 18.60 -11.08 -4.50
CA ASP A 530 19.20 -10.63 -5.73
C ASP A 530 19.09 -9.10 -5.88
N PHE A 531 17.92 -8.55 -5.55
CA PHE A 531 17.67 -7.11 -5.56
C PHE A 531 18.61 -6.35 -4.61
N VAL A 532 18.68 -6.76 -3.33
CA VAL A 532 19.54 -6.10 -2.33
C VAL A 532 21.00 -6.23 -2.73
N THR A 533 21.42 -7.41 -3.17
CA THR A 533 22.80 -7.65 -3.63
C THR A 533 23.15 -6.74 -4.82
N SER A 534 22.27 -6.65 -5.80
CA SER A 534 22.44 -5.77 -6.96
C SER A 534 22.54 -4.30 -6.56
N ALA A 535 21.68 -3.84 -5.64
CA ALA A 535 21.67 -2.45 -5.20
C ALA A 535 22.91 -2.06 -4.39
N LEU A 536 23.54 -3.02 -3.69
CA LEU A 536 24.75 -2.79 -2.91
C LEU A 536 26.05 -2.98 -3.71
N SER A 537 26.00 -3.68 -4.85
CA SER A 537 27.18 -4.00 -5.67
C SER A 537 27.48 -2.95 -6.76
N VAL A 538 26.78 -1.81 -6.74
CA VAL A 538 26.90 -0.80 -7.80
C VAL A 538 28.29 -0.16 -7.80
N LYS A 539 29.00 -0.31 -8.91
CA LYS A 539 30.29 0.36 -9.13
C LYS A 539 30.06 1.83 -9.54
N PRO A 540 30.99 2.75 -9.19
CA PRO A 540 30.92 4.13 -9.70
C PRO A 540 30.83 4.14 -11.24
N ILE A 541 29.94 4.97 -11.77
CA ILE A 541 29.84 5.21 -13.22
C ILE A 541 31.09 5.98 -13.62
N ASN A 542 31.94 5.41 -14.47
CA ASN A 542 33.08 6.12 -15.00
C ASN A 542 32.60 7.28 -15.90
N ASN A 543 33.17 8.45 -15.74
CA ASN A 543 32.82 9.65 -16.53
C ASN A 543 33.09 9.50 -18.05
N THR A 544 33.67 8.40 -18.48
CA THR A 544 33.90 8.08 -19.89
C THR A 544 32.69 7.47 -20.59
N ASP A 545 31.64 7.11 -19.84
CA ASP A 545 30.42 6.45 -20.34
C ASP A 545 29.21 7.40 -20.42
N ARG A 546 29.45 8.72 -20.28
CA ARG A 546 28.43 9.77 -20.42
C ARG A 546 28.47 10.44 -21.78
#